data_702f9f1420e762de0902e584946ec74e
#
_entry.id   702f9f1420e762de0902e584946ec74e
#
_cell.length_a   1.000
_cell.length_b   1.000
_cell.length_c   1.000
_cell.angle_alpha   90.00
_cell.angle_beta   90.00
_cell.angle_gamma   90.00
#
_symmetry.space_group_name_H-M   'P 1'
#
loop_
_entity.id
_entity.type
_entity.pdbx_description
1 polymer ?
#
loop_
_entity_poly.entity_id
_entity_poly.type
_entity_poly.pdbx_seq_one_letter_code
_entity_poly.pdbx_strand_id
1 'polypeptide(L)'
;MNRIISIFATLALLFCMLPSAKAQKVFSCNNRYDAAIKVFVVENRYDADLLVYKVSNAYDADGNKGLWYFCANKYDAKKTIWFADSKYDADLLVFFVENRYDAGWREKVKMHLLY
;
A
#
# COMPACT_ATOMS: atom_id res chain seq x y z
N MET A 1 -3.85 -29.68 -33.43
CA MET A 1 -3.14 -30.05 -32.18
C MET A 1 -2.25 -28.94 -31.71
N ASN A 2 -1.33 -28.46 -32.57
CA ASN A 2 -0.41 -27.38 -32.18
C ASN A 2 -1.10 -26.08 -31.80
N ARG A 3 -2.30 -25.82 -32.37
CA ARG A 3 -3.04 -24.60 -32.08
C ARG A 3 -3.55 -24.56 -30.64
N ILE A 4 -3.96 -25.72 -30.10
CA ILE A 4 -4.44 -25.82 -28.72
C ILE A 4 -3.31 -25.55 -27.76
N ILE A 5 -2.12 -26.08 -28.03
CA ILE A 5 -0.93 -25.87 -27.21
C ILE A 5 -0.54 -24.39 -27.20
N SER A 6 -0.61 -23.72 -28.36
CA SER A 6 -0.31 -22.30 -28.46
C SER A 6 -1.30 -21.45 -27.66
N ILE A 7 -2.56 -21.80 -27.65
CA ILE A 7 -3.58 -21.09 -26.88
C ILE A 7 -3.31 -21.23 -25.38
N PHE A 8 -2.94 -22.42 -24.93
CA PHE A 8 -2.60 -22.62 -23.52
C PHE A 8 -1.36 -21.85 -23.11
N ALA A 9 -0.35 -21.82 -23.96
CA ALA A 9 0.87 -21.06 -23.69
C ALA A 9 0.58 -19.55 -23.58
N THR A 10 -0.25 -19.03 -24.48
CA THR A 10 -0.64 -17.63 -24.49
C THR A 10 -1.44 -17.29 -23.22
N LEU A 11 -2.31 -18.17 -22.81
CA LEU A 11 -3.13 -17.95 -21.60
C LEU A 11 -2.24 -17.95 -20.36
N ALA A 12 -1.27 -18.85 -20.28
CA ALA A 12 -0.32 -18.90 -19.17
C ALA A 12 0.52 -17.62 -19.09
N LEU A 13 0.95 -17.10 -20.25
CA LEU A 13 1.70 -15.85 -20.31
C LEU A 13 0.86 -14.68 -19.83
N LEU A 14 -0.39 -14.59 -20.24
CA LEU A 14 -1.30 -13.56 -19.79
C LEU A 14 -1.49 -13.61 -18.27
N PHE A 15 -1.63 -14.81 -17.72
CA PHE A 15 -1.76 -14.99 -16.28
C PHE A 15 -0.49 -14.51 -15.54
N CYS A 16 0.70 -14.81 -16.08
CA CYS A 16 1.96 -14.36 -15.49
C CYS A 16 2.15 -12.86 -15.58
N MET A 17 1.50 -12.20 -16.54
CA MET A 17 1.60 -10.75 -16.73
C MET A 17 0.56 -9.98 -15.94
N LEU A 18 -0.39 -10.63 -15.30
CA LEU A 18 -1.32 -9.96 -14.40
C LEU A 18 -0.52 -9.36 -13.24
N PRO A 19 -0.77 -8.07 -12.94
CA PRO A 19 -0.06 -7.45 -11.83
C PRO A 19 -0.41 -8.18 -10.54
N SER A 20 0.56 -8.88 -9.99
CA SER A 20 0.41 -9.38 -8.63
C SER A 20 0.36 -8.19 -7.69
N ALA A 21 -0.45 -8.28 -6.65
CA ALA A 21 -0.47 -7.26 -5.61
C ALA A 21 0.94 -7.17 -5.03
N LYS A 22 1.60 -6.01 -5.24
CA LYS A 22 2.97 -5.81 -4.81
C LYS A 22 3.00 -5.43 -3.34
N ALA A 23 4.13 -5.72 -2.70
CA ALA A 23 4.34 -5.36 -1.32
C ALA A 23 4.19 -3.85 -1.13
N GLN A 24 3.55 -3.44 -0.05
CA GLN A 24 3.36 -2.03 0.30
C GLN A 24 4.58 -1.53 1.06
N LYS A 25 5.64 -1.29 0.32
CA LYS A 25 6.87 -0.70 0.85
C LYS A 25 6.73 0.81 0.80
N VAL A 26 6.80 1.46 1.94
CA VAL A 26 6.65 2.91 2.04
C VAL A 26 7.90 3.53 2.62
N PHE A 27 8.17 4.76 2.22
CA PHE A 27 9.25 5.55 2.77
C PHE A 27 8.70 6.86 3.29
N SER A 28 9.04 7.22 4.53
CA SER A 28 8.59 8.44 5.16
C SER A 28 9.55 9.57 4.81
N CYS A 29 9.06 10.56 4.06
CA CYS A 29 9.83 11.72 3.65
C CYS A 29 9.82 12.78 4.75
N ASN A 30 10.88 13.59 4.82
CA ASN A 30 10.96 14.73 5.73
C ASN A 30 10.24 15.96 5.16
N ASN A 31 9.97 15.97 3.88
CA ASN A 31 9.44 17.12 3.16
C ASN A 31 8.16 16.71 2.41
N ARG A 32 7.09 17.51 2.57
CA ARG A 32 5.81 17.25 1.92
C ARG A 32 5.90 17.21 0.40
N TYR A 33 6.83 17.97 -0.18
CA TYR A 33 6.96 18.06 -1.64
C TYR A 33 7.60 16.83 -2.27
N ASP A 34 8.31 16.04 -1.47
CA ASP A 34 8.97 14.83 -1.93
C ASP A 34 8.06 13.59 -1.85
N ALA A 35 6.91 13.73 -1.21
CA ALA A 35 6.02 12.60 -0.95
C ALA A 35 4.95 12.49 -2.04
N ALA A 36 4.68 11.26 -2.45
CA ALA A 36 3.57 10.97 -3.36
C ALA A 36 2.23 11.10 -2.65
N ILE A 37 2.19 10.78 -1.36
CA ILE A 37 0.97 10.79 -0.55
C ILE A 37 1.24 11.48 0.78
N LYS A 38 0.33 12.37 1.16
CA LYS A 38 0.37 13.01 2.48
C LYS A 38 -0.58 12.26 3.40
N VAL A 39 -0.07 11.85 4.55
CA VAL A 39 -0.75 10.96 5.47
C VAL A 39 -0.89 11.64 6.83
N PHE A 40 -2.05 11.56 7.43
CA PHE A 40 -2.26 12.02 8.81
C PHE A 40 -2.70 10.86 9.68
N VAL A 41 -2.05 10.69 10.83
CA VAL A 41 -2.36 9.64 11.79
C VAL A 41 -3.48 10.14 12.71
N VAL A 42 -4.63 9.47 12.67
CA VAL A 42 -5.77 9.82 13.52
C VAL A 42 -5.69 9.06 14.84
N GLU A 43 -6.32 9.62 15.87
CA GLU A 43 -6.32 9.01 17.21
C GLU A 43 -7.41 7.96 17.38
N ASN A 44 -8.43 8.00 16.51
CA ASN A 44 -9.57 7.10 16.59
C ASN A 44 -9.67 6.29 15.31
N ARG A 45 -9.74 4.95 15.44
CA ARG A 45 -9.77 4.06 14.27
C ARG A 45 -10.98 4.31 13.37
N TYR A 46 -12.07 4.81 13.93
CA TYR A 46 -13.30 5.09 13.17
C TYR A 46 -13.17 6.31 12.26
N ASP A 47 -12.18 7.16 12.51
CA ASP A 47 -11.91 8.32 11.68
C ASP A 47 -10.92 8.02 10.55
N ALA A 48 -10.34 6.83 10.53
CA ALA A 48 -9.33 6.48 9.54
C ALA A 48 -9.95 6.01 8.23
N ASP A 49 -9.25 6.31 7.13
CA ASP A 49 -9.56 5.73 5.83
C ASP A 49 -8.96 4.33 5.71
N LEU A 50 -7.81 4.12 6.33
CA LEU A 50 -7.05 2.88 6.27
C LEU A 50 -6.51 2.54 7.66
N LEU A 51 -6.73 1.30 8.08
CA LEU A 51 -6.11 0.75 9.27
C LEU A 51 -4.81 0.08 8.86
N VAL A 52 -3.70 0.54 9.41
CA VAL A 52 -2.36 0.13 9.01
C VAL A 52 -1.69 -0.70 10.10
N TYR A 53 -1.15 -1.84 9.72
CA TYR A 53 -0.27 -2.63 10.57
C TYR A 53 1.13 -2.59 10.01
N LYS A 54 2.10 -2.20 10.84
CA LYS A 54 3.51 -2.15 10.45
C LYS A 54 4.10 -3.55 10.51
N VAL A 55 4.56 -4.04 9.37
CA VAL A 55 5.24 -5.33 9.31
C VAL A 55 6.75 -5.12 9.41
N SER A 56 7.44 -6.07 9.99
CA SER A 56 8.89 -6.01 10.18
C SER A 56 9.67 -6.57 8.99
N ASN A 57 8.98 -7.23 8.06
CA ASN A 57 9.57 -7.87 6.91
C ASN A 57 8.84 -7.44 5.65
N ALA A 58 9.60 -7.05 4.61
CA ALA A 58 9.02 -6.59 3.35
C ALA A 58 8.10 -7.63 2.70
N TYR A 59 8.40 -8.91 2.87
CA TYR A 59 7.59 -9.98 2.29
C TYR A 59 6.20 -10.08 2.92
N ASP A 60 6.05 -9.57 4.14
CA ASP A 60 4.76 -9.59 4.83
C ASP A 60 3.86 -8.42 4.44
N ALA A 61 4.40 -7.41 3.75
CA ALA A 61 3.64 -6.26 3.30
C ALA A 61 2.96 -6.54 1.97
N ASP A 62 2.23 -7.65 1.88
CA ASP A 62 1.65 -8.14 0.64
C ASP A 62 0.29 -7.51 0.37
N GLY A 63 0.11 -7.07 -0.88
CA GLY A 63 -1.17 -6.52 -1.32
C GLY A 63 -1.44 -5.12 -0.78
N ASN A 64 -2.59 -4.57 -1.16
CA ASN A 64 -3.05 -3.25 -0.71
C ASN A 64 -4.07 -3.43 0.42
N LYS A 65 -3.60 -3.94 1.56
CA LYS A 65 -4.44 -4.35 2.68
C LYS A 65 -4.10 -3.65 3.98
N GLY A 66 -3.30 -2.58 3.92
CA GLY A 66 -2.87 -1.88 5.12
C GLY A 66 -1.67 -2.49 5.81
N LEU A 67 -1.00 -3.45 5.20
CA LEU A 67 0.24 -4.03 5.71
C LEU A 67 1.40 -3.25 5.10
N TRP A 68 2.03 -2.40 5.90
CA TRP A 68 3.09 -1.50 5.44
C TRP A 68 4.44 -1.91 5.99
N TYR A 69 5.43 -1.92 5.11
CA TYR A 69 6.84 -2.05 5.47
C TYR A 69 7.52 -0.71 5.23
N PHE A 70 8.13 -0.15 6.29
CA PHE A 70 8.82 1.14 6.19
C PHE A 70 10.25 0.91 5.75
N CYS A 71 10.58 1.40 4.55
CA CYS A 71 11.92 1.28 3.99
C CYS A 71 12.87 2.30 4.59
N ALA A 72 14.14 1.93 4.71
CA ALA A 72 15.18 2.85 5.12
C ALA A 72 15.61 3.78 3.99
N ASN A 73 15.31 3.40 2.74
CA ASN A 73 15.73 4.08 1.53
C ASN A 73 14.54 4.31 0.61
N LYS A 74 14.38 5.54 0.12
CA LYS A 74 13.24 5.88 -0.76
C LYS A 74 13.24 5.10 -2.07
N TYR A 75 14.41 4.68 -2.55
CA TYR A 75 14.52 3.95 -3.82
C TYR A 75 13.92 2.54 -3.72
N ASP A 76 13.83 1.99 -2.53
CA ASP A 76 13.24 0.67 -2.31
C ASP A 76 11.72 0.75 -2.08
N ALA A 77 11.18 1.94 -1.92
CA ALA A 77 9.78 2.12 -1.60
C ALA A 77 8.91 2.12 -2.85
N LYS A 78 7.72 1.52 -2.73
CA LYS A 78 6.70 1.63 -3.75
C LYS A 78 6.05 3.00 -3.72
N LYS A 79 5.85 3.54 -2.51
CA LYS A 79 5.26 4.86 -2.31
C LYS A 79 6.03 5.64 -1.27
N THR A 80 6.21 6.91 -1.55
CA THR A 80 6.76 7.84 -0.58
C THR A 80 5.62 8.56 0.12
N ILE A 81 5.70 8.68 1.43
CA ILE A 81 4.66 9.33 2.24
C ILE A 81 5.27 10.45 3.08
N TRP A 82 4.44 11.39 3.46
CA TRP A 82 4.79 12.43 4.41
C TRP A 82 3.72 12.51 5.48
N PHE A 83 4.13 12.48 6.73
CA PHE A 83 3.19 12.57 7.85
C PHE A 83 2.86 14.03 8.09
N ALA A 84 1.61 14.38 7.80
CA ALA A 84 1.10 15.74 7.95
C ALA A 84 0.81 16.06 9.41
N ASP A 85 0.88 17.36 9.76
CA ASP A 85 0.56 17.84 11.09
C ASP A 85 -0.94 18.05 11.30
N SER A 86 -1.69 18.12 10.20
CA SER A 86 -3.13 18.34 10.21
C SER A 86 -3.83 17.43 9.23
N LYS A 87 -5.03 16.95 9.59
CA LYS A 87 -5.83 16.13 8.68
C LYS A 87 -6.23 16.88 7.41
N TYR A 88 -6.30 18.19 7.46
CA TYR A 88 -6.68 19.01 6.31
C TYR A 88 -5.59 19.06 5.25
N ASP A 89 -4.35 18.77 5.62
CA ASP A 89 -3.22 18.70 4.70
C ASP A 89 -2.96 17.29 4.17
N ALA A 90 -3.76 16.31 4.58
CA ALA A 90 -3.53 14.91 4.25
C ALA A 90 -4.46 14.43 3.13
N ASP A 91 -3.91 13.55 2.30
CA ASP A 91 -4.68 12.82 1.28
C ASP A 91 -5.32 11.57 1.86
N LEU A 92 -4.73 11.03 2.93
CA LEU A 92 -5.11 9.75 3.50
C LEU A 92 -5.03 9.83 5.03
N LEU A 93 -6.09 9.40 5.69
CA LEU A 93 -6.14 9.30 7.15
C LEU A 93 -5.89 7.86 7.54
N VAL A 94 -4.89 7.63 8.40
CA VAL A 94 -4.52 6.29 8.82
C VAL A 94 -4.58 6.14 10.33
N PHE A 95 -4.82 4.94 10.79
CA PHE A 95 -4.72 4.55 12.18
C PHE A 95 -3.88 3.28 12.26
N PHE A 96 -2.86 3.29 13.11
CA PHE A 96 -1.98 2.14 13.28
C PHE A 96 -2.60 1.16 14.26
N VAL A 97 -2.82 -0.06 13.78
CA VAL A 97 -3.38 -1.14 14.61
C VAL A 97 -2.26 -2.04 15.12
N GLU A 98 -2.51 -2.72 16.23
CA GLU A 98 -1.54 -3.61 16.87
C GLU A 98 -1.65 -5.05 16.36
N ASN A 99 -2.74 -5.39 15.68
CA ASN A 99 -3.00 -6.73 15.18
C ASN A 99 -3.15 -6.68 13.66
N ARG A 100 -2.39 -7.55 12.96
CA ARG A 100 -2.41 -7.56 11.50
C ARG A 100 -3.78 -7.89 10.92
N TYR A 101 -4.60 -8.63 11.66
CA TYR A 101 -5.95 -9.00 11.20
C TYR A 101 -6.92 -7.82 11.21
N ASP A 102 -6.58 -6.77 11.94
CA ASP A 102 -7.39 -5.55 11.99
C ASP A 102 -7.05 -4.57 10.88
N ALA A 103 -5.95 -4.80 10.16
CA ALA A 103 -5.53 -3.92 9.07
C ALA A 103 -6.50 -4.03 7.88
N GLY A 104 -6.70 -2.91 7.20
CA GLY A 104 -7.54 -2.90 6.01
C GLY A 104 -8.17 -1.55 5.74
N TRP A 105 -8.75 -1.44 4.56
CA TRP A 105 -9.40 -0.23 4.10
C TRP A 105 -10.78 -0.06 4.73
N ARG A 106 -11.01 1.11 5.30
CA ARG A 106 -12.33 1.53 5.73
C ARG A 106 -13.02 2.35 4.65
N GLU A 107 -12.23 3.17 3.93
CA GLU A 107 -12.74 3.98 2.82
C GLU A 107 -12.12 3.50 1.52
N LYS A 108 -12.81 2.61 0.84
CA LYS A 108 -12.29 1.92 -0.35
C LYS A 108 -12.09 2.85 -1.54
N VAL A 109 -12.77 4.00 -1.56
CA VAL A 109 -12.63 4.98 -2.64
C VAL A 109 -11.19 5.47 -2.76
N LYS A 110 -10.45 5.47 -1.65
CA LYS A 110 -9.07 5.96 -1.62
C LYS A 110 -8.02 4.87 -1.86
N MET A 111 -8.42 3.64 -2.14
CA MET A 111 -7.47 2.54 -2.39
C MET A 111 -6.51 2.85 -3.53
N HIS A 112 -6.96 3.61 -4.53
CA HIS A 112 -6.14 3.95 -5.70
C HIS A 112 -4.87 4.73 -5.33
N LEU A 113 -4.85 5.41 -4.19
CA LEU A 113 -3.68 6.17 -3.78
C LEU A 113 -2.45 5.29 -3.54
N LEU A 114 -2.66 4.00 -3.24
CA LEU A 114 -1.59 3.08 -2.89
C LEU A 114 -1.37 2.00 -3.96
N TYR A 115 -1.94 2.15 -5.12
CA TYR A 115 -1.66 1.25 -6.24
C TYR A 115 -0.39 1.61 -6.99
#